data_915e5c82605c7e9081818536e7c1bbc1
#
_entry.id   915e5c82605c7e9081818536e7c1bbc1
#
_cell.length_a   1.000
_cell.length_b   1.000
_cell.length_c   1.000
_cell.angle_alpha   90.00
_cell.angle_beta   90.00
_cell.angle_gamma   90.00
#
_symmetry.space_group_name_H-M   'P 1'
#
loop_
_entity.id
_entity.type
_entity.pdbx_description
1 polymer ?
#
loop_
_entity_poly.entity_id
_entity_poly.type
_entity_poly.pdbx_seq_one_letter_code
_entity_poly.pdbx_strand_id
1 'polypeptide(L)'
;RQMCIRDRRQMCIRDSSSSYYGGRTKDSIVNGKKLGTMLGKKLQVRSESRTLKNSRLDSGRIDKRLIAELGFGNSKVFQTTFVDNYNDAIMHISVDASGSMGGDKWRNTMTAVVAICKAASMISGLDVVVSFRTTHHSGRRFSGQPMVAIGYDSRVDKFRKIENLWPNLYAGGTTPEGLCYEAIMKDFVPSTSNRDSYFLNFSDGMPMFGDSNFDYYGDEALQHTKRQVKEIIKKGISVLSYFVGDNDYDRSRNMDDFKTMYGKDAEFVDVSKVSSLAKTMNNLFLEKGK
;
A
#
# COMPACT_ATOMS: atom_id res chain seq x y z
N ARG A 1 24.27 10.46 -15.45
CA ARG A 1 23.49 10.05 -14.23
C ARG A 1 22.42 9.04 -14.66
N GLN A 2 22.78 7.76 -14.73
CA GLN A 2 21.81 6.68 -14.90
C GLN A 2 21.30 6.30 -13.49
N MET A 3 20.18 6.84 -13.09
CA MET A 3 19.50 6.41 -11.88
C MET A 3 18.32 5.53 -12.27
N CYS A 4 18.24 4.37 -11.64
CA CYS A 4 17.15 3.41 -11.64
C CYS A 4 16.84 2.72 -12.97
N ILE A 5 17.19 1.46 -13.03
CA ILE A 5 16.72 0.56 -14.08
C ILE A 5 15.24 0.23 -13.78
N ARG A 6 14.37 0.77 -14.62
CA ARG A 6 12.97 0.39 -14.68
C ARG A 6 12.83 -0.77 -15.65
N ASP A 7 12.77 -1.99 -15.16
CA ASP A 7 12.34 -3.10 -15.99
C ASP A 7 11.17 -3.84 -15.37
N ARG A 8 10.00 -3.76 -16.01
CA ARG A 8 8.85 -4.60 -15.66
C ARG A 8 9.07 -6.08 -15.96
N ARG A 9 10.15 -6.43 -16.66
CA ARG A 9 10.38 -7.79 -17.18
C ARG A 9 11.60 -8.49 -16.59
N GLN A 10 12.56 -7.76 -16.01
CA GLN A 10 13.78 -8.35 -15.43
C GLN A 10 13.95 -7.85 -14.00
N MET A 11 13.18 -8.44 -13.08
CA MET A 11 13.68 -8.53 -11.72
C MET A 11 14.81 -9.54 -11.74
N CYS A 12 15.98 -9.18 -11.21
CA CYS A 12 17.06 -10.13 -10.99
C CYS A 12 16.58 -11.19 -9.98
N ILE A 13 15.86 -12.18 -10.49
CA ILE A 13 15.55 -13.41 -9.79
C ILE A 13 16.87 -14.19 -9.77
N ARG A 14 17.62 -14.05 -8.68
CA ARG A 14 18.70 -14.98 -8.44
C ARG A 14 18.06 -16.29 -8.00
N ASP A 15 18.21 -17.33 -8.82
CA ASP A 15 18.01 -18.72 -8.46
C ASP A 15 18.98 -19.08 -7.31
N SER A 16 18.66 -18.64 -6.11
CA SER A 16 19.28 -19.19 -4.91
C SER A 16 18.37 -20.28 -4.40
N SER A 17 18.62 -21.49 -4.86
CA SER A 17 18.10 -22.73 -4.30
C SER A 17 18.54 -22.92 -2.85
N SER A 18 18.11 -22.06 -1.94
CA SER A 18 18.18 -22.26 -0.51
C SER A 18 16.87 -22.86 -0.04
N SER A 19 16.78 -24.16 -0.11
CA SER A 19 15.68 -25.01 0.37
C SER A 19 15.28 -24.74 1.82
N TYR A 20 16.14 -24.08 2.59
CA TYR A 20 15.92 -23.80 4.02
C TYR A 20 14.90 -22.67 4.29
N TYR A 21 14.73 -21.72 3.37
CA TYR A 21 13.80 -20.60 3.52
C TYR A 21 12.45 -20.83 2.84
N GLY A 22 12.36 -21.82 1.95
CA GLY A 22 11.17 -22.01 1.11
C GLY A 22 9.89 -22.42 1.84
N GLY A 23 10.00 -23.12 2.98
CA GLY A 23 8.83 -23.53 3.78
C GLY A 23 8.14 -22.34 4.45
N ARG A 24 8.92 -21.52 5.16
CA ARG A 24 8.41 -20.36 5.92
C ARG A 24 7.81 -19.27 5.02
N THR A 25 8.33 -19.10 3.81
CA THR A 25 7.79 -18.17 2.81
C THR A 25 6.41 -18.62 2.32
N LYS A 26 6.22 -19.92 2.10
CA LYS A 26 4.90 -20.48 1.73
C LYS A 26 3.85 -20.25 2.80
N ASP A 27 4.21 -20.40 4.06
CA ASP A 27 3.30 -20.16 5.20
C ASP A 27 2.87 -18.69 5.26
N SER A 28 3.79 -17.75 5.05
CA SER A 28 3.48 -16.32 4.99
C SER A 28 2.49 -15.98 3.88
N ILE A 29 2.65 -16.58 2.71
CA ILE A 29 1.71 -16.39 1.59
C ILE A 29 0.34 -16.99 1.92
N VAL A 30 0.28 -18.20 2.47
CA VAL A 30 -0.98 -18.85 2.86
C VAL A 30 -1.71 -18.03 3.92
N ASN A 31 -0.99 -17.54 4.94
CA ASN A 31 -1.54 -16.69 5.98
C ASN A 31 -2.02 -15.35 5.42
N GLY A 32 -1.23 -14.71 4.56
CA GLY A 32 -1.60 -13.49 3.85
C GLY A 32 -2.88 -13.66 3.04
N LYS A 33 -3.05 -14.77 2.32
CA LYS A 33 -4.28 -15.08 1.58
C LYS A 33 -5.49 -15.23 2.49
N LYS A 34 -5.36 -15.94 3.61
CA LYS A 34 -6.46 -16.11 4.59
C LYS A 34 -6.89 -14.74 5.13
N LEU A 35 -5.93 -13.95 5.60
CA LEU A 35 -6.18 -12.61 6.13
C LEU A 35 -6.77 -11.67 5.07
N GLY A 36 -6.22 -11.70 3.85
CA GLY A 36 -6.73 -10.90 2.74
C GLY A 36 -8.15 -11.27 2.33
N THR A 37 -8.50 -12.56 2.38
CA THR A 37 -9.87 -13.00 2.13
C THR A 37 -10.83 -12.49 3.20
N MET A 38 -10.43 -12.51 4.48
CA MET A 38 -11.23 -11.95 5.57
C MET A 38 -11.40 -10.45 5.44
N LEU A 39 -10.30 -9.74 5.13
CA LEU A 39 -10.30 -8.29 4.91
C LEU A 39 -11.15 -7.92 3.70
N GLY A 40 -10.99 -8.61 2.57
CA GLY A 40 -11.74 -8.37 1.34
C GLY A 40 -13.24 -8.52 1.54
N LYS A 41 -13.70 -9.57 2.26
CA LYS A 41 -15.12 -9.74 2.61
C LYS A 41 -15.66 -8.56 3.43
N LYS A 42 -14.90 -8.07 4.41
CA LYS A 42 -15.33 -6.93 5.23
C LYS A 42 -15.41 -5.63 4.41
N LEU A 43 -14.44 -5.41 3.52
CA LEU A 43 -14.40 -4.22 2.66
C LEU A 43 -15.44 -4.30 1.54
N GLN A 44 -15.70 -5.49 0.99
CA GLN A 44 -16.72 -5.69 -0.03
C GLN A 44 -18.11 -5.31 0.47
N VAL A 45 -18.49 -5.71 1.68
CA VAL A 45 -19.77 -5.32 2.30
C VAL A 45 -19.89 -3.80 2.44
N ARG A 46 -18.76 -3.08 2.53
CA ARG A 46 -18.74 -1.62 2.68
C ARG A 46 -18.64 -0.88 1.34
N SER A 47 -18.04 -1.50 0.32
CA SER A 47 -17.95 -0.92 -1.03
C SER A 47 -19.24 -1.11 -1.85
N GLU A 48 -20.14 -1.98 -1.39
CA GLU A 48 -21.47 -2.05 -1.99
C GLU A 48 -22.20 -0.72 -1.74
N SER A 49 -22.59 -0.07 -2.84
CA SER A 49 -23.34 1.18 -2.80
C SER A 49 -24.51 1.08 -1.84
N ARG A 50 -24.50 1.84 -0.75
CA ARG A 50 -25.62 1.89 0.18
C ARG A 50 -26.73 2.70 -0.45
N THR A 51 -27.73 2.00 -0.92
CA THR A 51 -28.98 2.65 -1.34
C THR A 51 -29.85 2.86 -0.12
N LEU A 52 -29.81 4.05 0.46
CA LEU A 52 -30.73 4.45 1.50
C LEU A 52 -32.02 4.94 0.85
N LYS A 53 -33.11 4.19 1.07
CA LYS A 53 -34.46 4.61 0.68
C LYS A 53 -35.17 5.20 1.88
N ASN A 54 -35.40 6.50 1.84
CA ASN A 54 -36.32 7.15 2.74
C ASN A 54 -37.68 7.20 2.08
N SER A 55 -38.65 6.50 2.62
CA SER A 55 -40.05 6.49 2.17
C SER A 55 -40.95 7.30 3.10
N ARG A 56 -42.19 7.54 2.70
CA ARG A 56 -43.19 8.34 3.45
C ARG A 56 -42.77 9.79 3.67
N LEU A 57 -42.22 10.40 2.61
CA LEU A 57 -41.87 11.81 2.58
C LEU A 57 -42.98 12.64 1.99
N ASP A 58 -42.96 13.96 2.28
CA ASP A 58 -43.90 14.94 1.74
C ASP A 58 -43.52 15.42 0.33
N SER A 59 -42.28 15.12 -0.12
CA SER A 59 -41.78 15.48 -1.46
C SER A 59 -40.74 14.48 -1.94
N GLY A 60 -40.50 14.42 -3.26
CA GLY A 60 -39.54 13.53 -3.88
C GLY A 60 -40.15 12.68 -5.01
N ARG A 61 -39.62 11.50 -5.25
CA ARG A 61 -40.15 10.55 -6.25
C ARG A 61 -41.29 9.74 -5.63
N ILE A 62 -42.41 9.57 -6.34
CA ILE A 62 -43.54 8.79 -5.87
C ILE A 62 -43.11 7.31 -5.63
N ASP A 63 -43.37 6.79 -4.44
CA ASP A 63 -43.27 5.34 -4.18
C ASP A 63 -44.53 4.68 -4.70
N LYS A 64 -44.41 3.92 -5.80
CA LYS A 64 -45.50 3.23 -6.43
C LYS A 64 -46.29 2.29 -5.50
N ARG A 65 -45.70 1.82 -4.42
CA ARG A 65 -46.35 0.94 -3.44
C ARG A 65 -47.27 1.70 -2.50
N LEU A 66 -47.04 3.00 -2.32
CA LEU A 66 -47.83 3.85 -1.43
C LEU A 66 -48.87 4.70 -2.17
N ILE A 67 -48.91 4.61 -3.50
CA ILE A 67 -49.79 5.46 -4.34
C ILE A 67 -51.29 5.33 -3.96
N ALA A 68 -51.67 4.11 -3.53
CA ALA A 68 -53.05 3.87 -3.09
C ALA A 68 -53.43 4.66 -1.83
N GLU A 69 -52.45 5.01 -0.99
CA GLU A 69 -52.69 5.79 0.23
C GLU A 69 -53.15 7.23 -0.06
N LEU A 70 -52.84 7.78 -1.25
CA LEU A 70 -53.35 9.09 -1.66
C LEU A 70 -54.87 9.12 -1.68
N GLY A 71 -55.53 8.02 -2.11
CA GLY A 71 -56.98 7.88 -2.11
C GLY A 71 -57.59 7.88 -0.73
N PHE A 72 -56.81 7.64 0.30
CA PHE A 72 -57.22 7.67 1.72
C PHE A 72 -56.78 8.96 2.42
N GLY A 73 -56.30 9.97 1.69
CA GLY A 73 -55.92 11.27 2.22
C GLY A 73 -54.50 11.34 2.78
N ASN A 74 -53.67 10.28 2.63
CA ASN A 74 -52.28 10.31 3.06
C ASN A 74 -51.38 10.85 1.95
N SER A 75 -50.83 12.07 2.13
CA SER A 75 -49.91 12.71 1.19
C SER A 75 -48.47 12.20 1.24
N LYS A 76 -48.10 11.41 2.25
CA LYS A 76 -46.72 10.91 2.47
C LYS A 76 -46.39 9.70 1.62
N VAL A 77 -46.47 9.85 0.31
CA VAL A 77 -46.27 8.80 -0.69
C VAL A 77 -44.98 8.95 -1.48
N PHE A 78 -44.12 9.88 -1.08
CA PHE A 78 -42.85 10.12 -1.77
C PHE A 78 -41.69 9.37 -1.12
N GLN A 79 -40.68 9.10 -1.92
CA GLN A 79 -39.41 8.48 -1.52
C GLN A 79 -38.22 9.25 -2.10
N THR A 80 -37.13 9.26 -1.37
CA THR A 80 -35.84 9.70 -1.85
C THR A 80 -34.86 8.55 -1.72
N THR A 81 -34.08 8.33 -2.76
CA THR A 81 -33.05 7.30 -2.78
C THR A 81 -31.69 8.00 -2.80
N PHE A 82 -30.91 7.82 -1.78
CA PHE A 82 -29.51 8.23 -1.72
C PHE A 82 -28.65 7.01 -2.09
N VAL A 83 -27.78 7.17 -3.06
CA VAL A 83 -26.80 6.18 -3.45
C VAL A 83 -25.44 6.73 -3.08
N ASP A 84 -24.85 6.20 -2.01
CA ASP A 84 -23.45 6.49 -1.66
C ASP A 84 -22.55 5.65 -2.57
N ASN A 85 -21.92 6.29 -3.54
CA ASN A 85 -20.89 5.69 -4.37
C ASN A 85 -19.52 6.01 -3.74
N TYR A 86 -18.74 4.98 -3.47
CA TYR A 86 -17.35 5.16 -3.12
C TYR A 86 -16.54 5.42 -4.39
N ASN A 87 -15.59 6.35 -4.30
CA ASN A 87 -14.65 6.59 -5.39
C ASN A 87 -13.77 5.34 -5.62
N ASP A 88 -13.40 5.13 -6.85
CA ASP A 88 -12.33 4.19 -7.17
C ASP A 88 -11.05 4.58 -6.41
N ALA A 89 -10.25 3.62 -6.06
CA ALA A 89 -9.01 3.87 -5.33
C ALA A 89 -7.83 3.15 -6.00
N ILE A 90 -6.66 3.80 -5.97
CA ILE A 90 -5.40 3.16 -6.33
C ILE A 90 -4.42 3.28 -5.16
N MET A 91 -3.81 2.17 -4.82
CA MET A 91 -2.86 2.07 -3.73
C MET A 91 -1.49 1.65 -4.27
N HIS A 92 -0.51 2.51 -4.15
CA HIS A 92 0.87 2.17 -4.44
C HIS A 92 1.58 1.75 -3.15
N ILE A 93 1.97 0.48 -3.06
CA ILE A 93 2.71 -0.09 -1.94
C ILE A 93 4.19 -0.09 -2.29
N SER A 94 5.00 0.61 -1.50
CA SER A 94 6.45 0.63 -1.63
C SER A 94 7.07 -0.16 -0.48
N VAL A 95 7.75 -1.25 -0.81
CA VAL A 95 8.36 -2.16 0.17
C VAL A 95 9.86 -1.96 0.17
N ASP A 96 10.41 -1.69 1.34
CA ASP A 96 11.84 -1.74 1.56
C ASP A 96 12.32 -3.19 1.51
N ALA A 97 13.23 -3.47 0.61
CA ALA A 97 13.87 -4.78 0.46
C ALA A 97 15.36 -4.72 0.83
N SER A 98 15.75 -3.80 1.71
CA SER A 98 17.11 -3.71 2.27
C SER A 98 17.44 -4.88 3.18
N GLY A 99 18.73 -5.05 3.48
CA GLY A 99 19.21 -6.16 4.31
C GLY A 99 18.67 -6.15 5.75
N SER A 100 18.37 -4.99 6.32
CA SER A 100 17.78 -4.81 7.65
C SER A 100 16.37 -5.36 7.78
N MET A 101 15.63 -5.39 6.66
CA MET A 101 14.30 -6.00 6.57
C MET A 101 14.32 -7.53 6.60
N GLY A 102 15.49 -8.16 6.66
CA GLY A 102 15.62 -9.63 6.66
C GLY A 102 14.89 -10.32 7.82
N GLY A 103 14.69 -11.62 7.71
CA GLY A 103 14.12 -12.44 8.79
C GLY A 103 12.61 -12.27 8.96
N ASP A 104 12.16 -12.04 10.19
CA ASP A 104 10.72 -11.94 10.53
C ASP A 104 10.07 -10.69 9.98
N LYS A 105 10.78 -9.57 9.92
CA LYS A 105 10.30 -8.33 9.30
C LYS A 105 9.87 -8.58 7.84
N TRP A 106 10.73 -9.26 7.07
CA TRP A 106 10.45 -9.59 5.67
C TRP A 106 9.23 -10.51 5.53
N ARG A 107 9.15 -11.56 6.37
CA ARG A 107 8.01 -12.50 6.35
C ARG A 107 6.69 -11.84 6.72
N ASN A 108 6.71 -11.00 7.73
CA ASN A 108 5.52 -10.30 8.20
C ASN A 108 5.05 -9.24 7.19
N THR A 109 6.00 -8.49 6.60
CA THR A 109 5.70 -7.55 5.52
C THR A 109 5.12 -8.28 4.30
N MET A 110 5.70 -9.43 3.92
CA MET A 110 5.15 -10.30 2.88
C MET A 110 3.71 -10.69 3.16
N THR A 111 3.43 -11.16 4.37
CA THR A 111 2.07 -11.55 4.78
C THR A 111 1.10 -10.39 4.65
N ALA A 112 1.50 -9.20 5.08
CA ALA A 112 0.71 -7.98 4.98
C ALA A 112 0.42 -7.57 3.53
N VAL A 113 1.45 -7.50 2.70
CA VAL A 113 1.32 -7.09 1.29
C VAL A 113 0.46 -8.09 0.51
N VAL A 114 0.68 -9.40 0.71
CA VAL A 114 -0.15 -10.45 0.10
C VAL A 114 -1.61 -10.33 0.55
N ALA A 115 -1.85 -10.02 1.83
CA ALA A 115 -3.21 -9.81 2.35
C ALA A 115 -3.89 -8.60 1.67
N ILE A 116 -3.18 -7.49 1.52
CA ILE A 116 -3.70 -6.29 0.83
C ILE A 116 -4.01 -6.60 -0.64
N CYS A 117 -3.08 -7.20 -1.36
CA CYS A 117 -3.28 -7.58 -2.77
C CYS A 117 -4.45 -8.57 -2.93
N LYS A 118 -4.61 -9.53 -2.00
CA LYS A 118 -5.73 -10.46 -2.00
C LYS A 118 -7.05 -9.76 -1.74
N ALA A 119 -7.11 -8.87 -0.75
CA ALA A 119 -8.32 -8.09 -0.46
C ALA A 119 -8.72 -7.23 -1.67
N ALA A 120 -7.76 -6.50 -2.26
CA ALA A 120 -8.00 -5.70 -3.46
C ALA A 120 -8.51 -6.52 -4.63
N SER A 121 -7.99 -7.74 -4.84
CA SER A 121 -8.47 -8.63 -5.90
C SER A 121 -9.94 -9.07 -5.77
N MET A 122 -10.58 -8.78 -4.64
CA MET A 122 -11.98 -9.12 -4.34
C MET A 122 -12.91 -7.91 -4.39
N ILE A 123 -12.36 -6.71 -4.53
CA ILE A 123 -13.10 -5.44 -4.45
C ILE A 123 -13.05 -4.77 -5.81
N SER A 124 -14.20 -4.43 -6.35
CA SER A 124 -14.28 -3.62 -7.57
C SER A 124 -13.86 -2.18 -7.27
N GLY A 125 -13.10 -1.56 -8.18
CA GLY A 125 -12.67 -0.17 -8.04
C GLY A 125 -11.44 0.05 -7.12
N LEU A 126 -10.79 -1.01 -6.64
CA LEU A 126 -9.56 -0.92 -5.87
C LEU A 126 -8.37 -1.53 -6.64
N ASP A 127 -7.48 -0.68 -7.10
CA ASP A 127 -6.24 -1.08 -7.75
C ASP A 127 -5.05 -1.05 -6.78
N VAL A 128 -4.11 -1.97 -6.96
CA VAL A 128 -2.89 -2.04 -6.16
C VAL A 128 -1.66 -2.22 -7.04
N VAL A 129 -0.65 -1.39 -6.78
CA VAL A 129 0.68 -1.50 -7.39
C VAL A 129 1.68 -1.78 -6.28
N VAL A 130 2.53 -2.80 -6.42
CA VAL A 130 3.59 -3.12 -5.45
C VAL A 130 4.94 -2.91 -6.07
N SER A 131 5.75 -2.06 -5.45
CA SER A 131 7.14 -1.81 -5.80
C SER A 131 8.07 -2.24 -4.66
N PHE A 132 9.26 -2.69 -5.04
CA PHE A 132 10.34 -3.08 -4.14
C PHE A 132 11.52 -2.15 -4.39
N ARG A 133 12.10 -1.61 -3.33
CA ARG A 133 13.27 -0.74 -3.42
C ARG A 133 14.44 -1.33 -2.65
N THR A 134 15.62 -1.26 -3.24
CA THR A 134 16.88 -1.72 -2.66
C THR A 134 18.05 -1.19 -3.48
N THR A 135 19.24 -1.71 -3.26
CA THR A 135 20.39 -1.50 -4.12
C THR A 135 20.75 -2.77 -4.87
N HIS A 136 21.07 -2.63 -6.15
CA HIS A 136 21.55 -3.74 -6.97
C HIS A 136 23.07 -3.76 -6.95
N HIS A 137 23.64 -4.90 -6.57
CA HIS A 137 25.09 -5.12 -6.63
C HIS A 137 25.45 -5.78 -7.96
N SER A 138 26.07 -5.04 -8.87
CA SER A 138 26.67 -5.59 -10.08
C SER A 138 28.16 -5.82 -9.87
N GLY A 139 28.55 -7.03 -9.43
CA GLY A 139 29.94 -7.47 -9.41
C GLY A 139 30.78 -7.01 -8.22
N ARG A 140 32.08 -6.99 -8.35
CA ARG A 140 33.14 -7.17 -7.36
C ARG A 140 33.40 -6.06 -6.33
N ARG A 141 32.61 -5.00 -6.18
CA ARG A 141 32.78 -3.96 -5.16
C ARG A 141 31.43 -3.40 -4.73
N PHE A 142 31.38 -2.81 -3.54
CA PHE A 142 30.23 -2.24 -2.85
C PHE A 142 29.51 -1.07 -3.57
N SER A 143 29.65 -0.94 -4.86
CA SER A 143 28.94 0.02 -5.69
C SER A 143 27.62 -0.57 -6.14
N GLY A 144 26.64 -0.62 -5.25
CA GLY A 144 25.26 -0.88 -5.63
C GLY A 144 24.68 0.33 -6.36
N GLN A 145 23.71 0.12 -7.24
CA GLN A 145 22.90 1.21 -7.79
C GLN A 145 21.53 1.22 -7.11
N PRO A 146 20.97 2.38 -6.79
CA PRO A 146 19.61 2.48 -6.34
C PRO A 146 18.67 1.81 -7.35
N MET A 147 17.84 0.91 -6.88
CA MET A 147 16.92 0.15 -7.72
C MET A 147 15.52 0.18 -7.13
N VAL A 148 14.54 0.48 -7.97
CA VAL A 148 13.14 0.26 -7.67
C VAL A 148 12.51 -0.58 -8.78
N ALA A 149 11.80 -1.62 -8.39
CA ALA A 149 11.15 -2.54 -9.33
C ALA A 149 9.65 -2.64 -9.02
N ILE A 150 8.80 -2.46 -10.04
CA ILE A 150 7.38 -2.73 -9.93
C ILE A 150 7.18 -4.24 -10.13
N GLY A 151 6.89 -4.95 -9.05
CA GLY A 151 6.71 -6.40 -9.05
C GLY A 151 5.29 -6.84 -9.39
N TYR A 152 4.29 -6.03 -9.03
CA TYR A 152 2.88 -6.35 -9.24
C TYR A 152 2.08 -5.08 -9.53
N ASP A 153 1.14 -5.20 -10.46
CA ASP A 153 0.18 -4.15 -10.82
C ASP A 153 -1.17 -4.82 -11.11
N SER A 154 -2.16 -4.65 -10.24
CA SER A 154 -3.46 -5.32 -10.35
C SER A 154 -4.20 -5.02 -11.65
N ARG A 155 -3.90 -3.89 -12.29
CA ARG A 155 -4.54 -3.45 -13.56
C ARG A 155 -4.13 -4.32 -14.76
N VAL A 156 -2.97 -4.99 -14.67
CA VAL A 156 -2.40 -5.80 -15.76
C VAL A 156 -2.04 -7.22 -15.32
N ASP A 157 -1.90 -7.45 -14.01
CA ASP A 157 -1.44 -8.71 -13.45
C ASP A 157 -2.54 -9.41 -12.65
N LYS A 158 -2.63 -10.72 -12.79
CA LYS A 158 -3.47 -11.54 -11.90
C LYS A 158 -2.81 -11.69 -10.52
N PHE A 159 -3.60 -11.83 -9.47
CA PHE A 159 -3.12 -12.01 -8.09
C PHE A 159 -2.06 -13.12 -7.95
N ARG A 160 -2.17 -14.20 -8.75
CA ARG A 160 -1.18 -15.29 -8.76
C ARG A 160 0.25 -14.84 -9.04
N LYS A 161 0.43 -13.68 -9.71
CA LYS A 161 1.78 -13.15 -9.97
C LYS A 161 2.50 -12.79 -8.68
N ILE A 162 1.84 -12.12 -7.74
CA ILE A 162 2.47 -11.76 -6.46
C ILE A 162 2.77 -13.00 -5.61
N GLU A 163 1.92 -14.03 -5.66
CA GLU A 163 2.17 -15.29 -4.97
C GLU A 163 3.42 -15.99 -5.48
N ASN A 164 3.62 -16.01 -6.78
CA ASN A 164 4.76 -16.66 -7.42
C ASN A 164 6.05 -15.84 -7.33
N LEU A 165 5.92 -14.51 -7.29
CA LEU A 165 7.04 -13.59 -7.24
C LEU A 165 7.74 -13.60 -5.88
N TRP A 166 6.96 -13.49 -4.81
CA TRP A 166 7.48 -13.25 -3.48
C TRP A 166 8.45 -14.31 -2.96
N PRO A 167 8.26 -15.63 -3.21
CA PRO A 167 9.21 -16.65 -2.79
C PRO A 167 10.61 -16.49 -3.39
N ASN A 168 10.71 -15.76 -4.50
CA ASN A 168 11.96 -15.52 -5.23
C ASN A 168 12.60 -14.16 -4.86
N LEU A 169 11.96 -13.39 -3.98
CA LEU A 169 12.50 -12.13 -3.47
C LEU A 169 13.16 -12.35 -2.12
N TYR A 170 14.25 -11.64 -1.90
CA TYR A 170 14.95 -11.60 -0.62
C TYR A 170 15.31 -10.16 -0.27
N ALA A 171 15.36 -9.89 1.03
CA ALA A 171 15.86 -8.63 1.54
C ALA A 171 17.39 -8.59 1.46
N GLY A 172 17.93 -7.52 0.89
CA GLY A 172 19.37 -7.34 0.72
C GLY A 172 19.70 -5.95 0.18
N GLY A 173 20.97 -5.53 0.31
CA GLY A 173 21.39 -4.19 -0.08
C GLY A 173 21.07 -3.13 0.98
N THR A 174 21.03 -1.86 0.56
CA THR A 174 20.78 -0.69 1.40
C THR A 174 19.44 -0.04 1.06
N THR A 175 19.08 1.05 1.76
CA THR A 175 17.80 1.73 1.66
C THR A 175 17.91 3.08 0.92
N PRO A 176 17.99 3.14 -0.43
CA PRO A 176 18.10 4.40 -1.19
C PRO A 176 16.72 5.06 -1.37
N GLU A 177 16.00 5.31 -0.29
CA GLU A 177 14.57 5.57 -0.24
C GLU A 177 14.14 6.77 -1.10
N GLY A 178 14.64 7.97 -0.81
CA GLY A 178 14.29 9.17 -1.56
C GLY A 178 14.72 9.12 -3.02
N LEU A 179 15.86 8.49 -3.33
CA LEU A 179 16.33 8.28 -4.70
C LEU A 179 15.38 7.38 -5.49
N CYS A 180 14.85 6.34 -4.84
CA CYS A 180 13.86 5.46 -5.46
C CYS A 180 12.52 6.16 -5.69
N TYR A 181 12.08 7.03 -4.76
CA TYR A 181 10.85 7.80 -4.93
C TYR A 181 10.97 8.80 -6.09
N GLU A 182 12.09 9.50 -6.19
CA GLU A 182 12.35 10.38 -7.32
C GLU A 182 12.25 9.65 -8.66
N ALA A 183 12.82 8.44 -8.73
CA ALA A 183 12.85 7.64 -9.95
C ALA A 183 11.48 7.18 -10.43
N ILE A 184 10.57 6.80 -9.50
CA ILE A 184 9.23 6.32 -9.84
C ILE A 184 8.16 7.39 -9.73
N MET A 185 8.54 8.65 -9.48
CA MET A 185 7.59 9.74 -9.28
C MET A 185 6.57 9.91 -10.41
N LYS A 186 6.96 9.60 -11.64
CA LYS A 186 6.09 9.64 -12.82
C LYS A 186 5.08 8.49 -12.92
N ASP A 187 5.34 7.40 -12.18
CA ASP A 187 4.48 6.21 -12.18
C ASP A 187 3.38 6.31 -11.13
N PHE A 188 3.47 7.28 -10.21
CA PHE A 188 2.42 7.54 -9.25
C PHE A 188 1.20 8.18 -9.94
N VAL A 189 0.06 7.58 -9.72
CA VAL A 189 -1.21 8.06 -10.24
C VAL A 189 -1.76 9.13 -9.30
N PRO A 190 -1.98 10.37 -9.77
CA PRO A 190 -2.58 11.42 -8.95
C PRO A 190 -4.01 11.11 -8.56
N SER A 191 -4.47 11.68 -7.43
CA SER A 191 -5.90 11.68 -7.10
C SER A 191 -6.68 12.56 -8.07
N THR A 192 -7.91 12.17 -8.33
CA THR A 192 -8.88 12.91 -9.16
C THR A 192 -10.23 12.97 -8.43
N SER A 193 -11.21 13.69 -8.99
CA SER A 193 -12.56 13.75 -8.40
C SER A 193 -13.24 12.38 -8.22
N ASN A 194 -12.88 11.41 -9.08
CA ASN A 194 -13.51 10.07 -9.10
C ASN A 194 -12.57 8.96 -8.62
N ARG A 195 -11.33 9.28 -8.26
CA ARG A 195 -10.34 8.29 -7.82
C ARG A 195 -9.45 8.86 -6.73
N ASP A 196 -9.41 8.17 -5.62
CA ASP A 196 -8.49 8.44 -4.53
C ASP A 196 -7.18 7.67 -4.73
N SER A 197 -6.05 8.31 -4.43
CA SER A 197 -4.73 7.70 -4.55
C SER A 197 -4.03 7.66 -3.21
N TYR A 198 -3.44 6.50 -2.91
CA TYR A 198 -2.73 6.23 -1.66
C TYR A 198 -1.33 5.72 -1.94
N PHE A 199 -0.40 6.15 -1.13
CA PHE A 199 0.97 5.64 -1.10
C PHE A 199 1.24 5.01 0.26
N LEU A 200 1.46 3.69 0.28
CA LEU A 200 1.80 2.94 1.49
C LEU A 200 3.29 2.60 1.46
N ASN A 201 4.00 3.06 2.46
CA ASN A 201 5.41 2.74 2.63
C ASN A 201 5.61 1.74 3.78
N PHE A 202 6.43 0.72 3.55
CA PHE A 202 6.95 -0.20 4.56
C PHE A 202 8.47 -0.10 4.57
N SER A 203 9.03 0.38 5.68
CA SER A 203 10.48 0.54 5.89
C SER A 203 10.84 0.30 7.35
N ASP A 204 12.03 -0.20 7.62
CA ASP A 204 12.51 -0.44 8.99
C ASP A 204 13.65 0.49 9.39
N GLY A 205 14.00 1.46 8.55
CA GLY A 205 15.19 2.23 8.83
C GLY A 205 15.29 3.56 8.15
N MET A 206 16.49 4.07 8.30
CA MET A 206 16.94 5.34 7.77
C MET A 206 17.37 5.18 6.32
N PRO A 207 17.13 6.19 5.47
CA PRO A 207 17.64 6.18 4.12
C PRO A 207 19.16 6.17 4.14
N MET A 208 19.73 5.15 3.52
CA MET A 208 21.19 5.00 3.43
C MET A 208 21.57 4.36 2.09
N PHE A 209 22.50 5.02 1.41
CA PHE A 209 23.14 4.51 0.22
C PHE A 209 24.53 5.12 0.10
N GLY A 210 25.51 4.35 -0.34
CA GLY A 210 26.85 4.86 -0.64
C GLY A 210 27.50 4.05 -1.75
N ASP A 211 28.21 4.74 -2.62
CA ASP A 211 29.13 4.16 -3.57
C ASP A 211 30.51 4.86 -3.48
N SER A 212 31.43 4.53 -4.35
CA SER A 212 32.79 5.12 -4.34
C SER A 212 32.83 6.63 -4.59
N ASN A 213 31.74 7.24 -5.06
CA ASN A 213 31.71 8.63 -5.51
C ASN A 213 30.57 9.44 -4.87
N PHE A 214 29.67 8.80 -4.15
CA PHE A 214 28.49 9.44 -3.61
C PHE A 214 28.02 8.77 -2.33
N ASP A 215 27.93 9.56 -1.29
CA ASP A 215 27.39 9.17 0.00
C ASP A 215 26.00 9.79 0.21
N TYR A 216 25.04 8.95 0.53
CA TYR A 216 23.65 9.33 0.78
C TYR A 216 23.21 8.75 2.13
N TYR A 217 23.38 9.54 3.19
CA TYR A 217 23.01 9.16 4.55
C TYR A 217 22.79 10.38 5.44
N GLY A 218 22.33 10.16 6.66
CA GLY A 218 22.14 11.21 7.67
C GLY A 218 21.10 12.24 7.25
N ASP A 219 21.28 13.48 7.67
CA ASP A 219 20.30 14.56 7.48
C ASP A 219 20.03 14.88 6.01
N GLU A 220 21.02 14.81 5.14
CA GLU A 220 20.84 15.05 3.71
C GLU A 220 19.88 14.04 3.09
N ALA A 221 20.04 12.76 3.40
CA ALA A 221 19.16 11.69 2.92
C ALA A 221 17.73 11.82 3.49
N LEU A 222 17.64 12.21 4.76
CA LEU A 222 16.35 12.50 5.40
C LEU A 222 15.61 13.65 4.73
N GLN A 223 16.28 14.78 4.53
CA GLN A 223 15.68 15.96 3.90
C GLN A 223 15.33 15.71 2.43
N HIS A 224 16.14 14.92 1.73
CA HIS A 224 15.83 14.51 0.37
C HIS A 224 14.57 13.63 0.33
N THR A 225 14.49 12.60 1.16
CA THR A 225 13.31 11.73 1.27
C THR A 225 12.07 12.54 1.61
N LYS A 226 12.17 13.46 2.59
CA LYS A 226 11.09 14.38 2.95
C LYS A 226 10.59 15.23 1.78
N ARG A 227 11.52 15.74 0.94
CA ARG A 227 11.14 16.50 -0.27
C ARG A 227 10.37 15.63 -1.24
N GLN A 228 10.82 14.40 -1.49
CA GLN A 228 10.12 13.46 -2.38
C GLN A 228 8.72 13.10 -1.86
N VAL A 229 8.58 12.87 -0.56
CA VAL A 229 7.27 12.64 0.07
C VAL A 229 6.34 13.85 -0.11
N LYS A 230 6.84 15.07 0.05
CA LYS A 230 6.05 16.28 -0.22
C LYS A 230 5.61 16.38 -1.69
N GLU A 231 6.44 15.99 -2.63
CA GLU A 231 6.05 15.96 -4.06
C GLU A 231 4.97 14.92 -4.34
N ILE A 232 4.99 13.77 -3.65
CA ILE A 232 3.91 12.78 -3.71
C ILE A 232 2.61 13.39 -3.17
N ILE A 233 2.66 14.06 -2.01
CA ILE A 233 1.48 14.70 -1.40
C ILE A 233 0.92 15.82 -2.30
N LYS A 234 1.77 16.60 -2.95
CA LYS A 234 1.34 17.66 -3.90
C LYS A 234 0.54 17.12 -5.09
N LYS A 235 0.71 15.84 -5.44
CA LYS A 235 -0.13 15.18 -6.44
C LYS A 235 -1.50 14.77 -5.90
N GLY A 236 -1.85 15.14 -4.67
CA GLY A 236 -3.10 14.75 -4.01
C GLY A 236 -3.09 13.32 -3.49
N ILE A 237 -1.93 12.67 -3.42
CA ILE A 237 -1.79 11.28 -2.97
C ILE A 237 -1.68 11.29 -1.44
N SER A 238 -2.52 10.51 -0.76
CA SER A 238 -2.45 10.31 0.68
C SER A 238 -1.30 9.38 1.02
N VAL A 239 -0.37 9.84 1.85
CA VAL A 239 0.82 9.08 2.24
C VAL A 239 0.61 8.45 3.60
N LEU A 240 0.88 7.15 3.69
CA LEU A 240 0.86 6.35 4.90
C LEU A 240 2.17 5.60 4.99
N SER A 241 2.89 5.84 6.05
CA SER A 241 4.18 5.21 6.26
C SER A 241 4.18 4.37 7.52
N TYR A 242 4.63 3.14 7.36
CA TYR A 242 4.72 2.16 8.41
C TYR A 242 6.18 1.84 8.70
N PHE A 243 6.60 2.19 9.90
CA PHE A 243 7.88 1.75 10.44
C PHE A 243 7.77 0.29 10.91
N VAL A 244 8.56 -0.58 10.30
CA VAL A 244 8.61 -2.01 10.60
C VAL A 244 9.71 -2.27 11.62
N GLY A 245 9.37 -2.53 12.88
CA GLY A 245 10.36 -2.77 13.92
C GLY A 245 10.06 -4.06 14.69
N ASP A 246 11.12 -4.69 15.19
CA ASP A 246 11.02 -5.94 15.96
C ASP A 246 10.86 -5.67 17.46
N ASN A 247 11.27 -4.48 17.94
CA ASN A 247 11.29 -4.17 19.37
C ASN A 247 11.11 -2.66 19.64
N ASP A 248 10.86 -2.34 20.92
CA ASP A 248 10.69 -0.95 21.37
C ASP A 248 11.98 -0.11 21.29
N TYR A 249 13.14 -0.74 21.23
CA TYR A 249 14.43 -0.06 21.08
C TYR A 249 14.58 0.54 19.68
N ASP A 250 14.27 -0.22 18.64
CA ASP A 250 14.27 0.27 17.25
C ASP A 250 13.27 1.41 17.09
N ARG A 251 12.11 1.27 17.73
CA ARG A 251 11.08 2.31 17.77
C ARG A 251 11.60 3.61 18.37
N SER A 252 12.25 3.56 19.53
CA SER A 252 12.68 4.77 20.24
C SER A 252 13.80 5.52 19.52
N ARG A 253 14.65 4.79 18.80
CA ARG A 253 15.83 5.36 18.13
C ARG A 253 15.51 6.01 16.78
N ASN A 254 14.66 5.40 15.98
CA ASN A 254 14.50 5.76 14.57
C ASN A 254 13.15 6.44 14.27
N MET A 255 12.21 6.46 15.22
CA MET A 255 10.87 6.95 14.96
C MET A 255 10.80 8.47 14.71
N ASP A 256 11.66 9.25 15.34
CA ASP A 256 11.68 10.70 15.17
C ASP A 256 12.17 11.08 13.77
N ASP A 257 13.20 10.40 13.28
CA ASP A 257 13.71 10.58 11.93
C ASP A 257 12.69 10.12 10.89
N PHE A 258 12.02 9.00 11.16
CA PHE A 258 10.96 8.49 10.32
C PHE A 258 9.78 9.48 10.23
N LYS A 259 9.36 10.07 11.35
CA LYS A 259 8.36 11.14 11.38
C LYS A 259 8.84 12.41 10.69
N THR A 260 10.13 12.68 10.72
CA THR A 260 10.71 13.82 9.99
C THR A 260 10.55 13.66 8.49
N MET A 261 10.69 12.45 7.95
CA MET A 261 10.50 12.15 6.53
C MET A 261 9.03 12.15 6.10
N TYR A 262 8.18 11.48 6.87
CA TYR A 262 6.79 11.15 6.47
C TYR A 262 5.71 11.97 7.15
N GLY A 263 6.06 12.74 8.17
CA GLY A 263 5.12 13.54 8.93
C GLY A 263 4.65 12.87 10.23
N LYS A 264 3.78 13.58 10.95
CA LYS A 264 3.32 13.16 12.29
C LYS A 264 2.43 11.91 12.25
N ASP A 265 1.80 11.65 11.11
CA ASP A 265 0.88 10.53 10.89
C ASP A 265 1.61 9.23 10.53
N ALA A 266 2.95 9.26 10.49
CA ALA A 266 3.75 8.05 10.34
C ALA A 266 3.57 7.14 11.56
N GLU A 267 3.10 5.93 11.33
CA GLU A 267 2.75 4.97 12.37
C GLU A 267 3.82 3.89 12.52
N PHE A 268 4.08 3.53 13.78
CA PHE A 268 4.77 2.29 14.09
C PHE A 268 3.75 1.14 13.97
N VAL A 269 3.99 0.25 13.05
CA VAL A 269 3.21 -0.99 12.94
C VAL A 269 4.06 -2.15 13.41
N ASP A 270 3.65 -2.75 14.50
CA ASP A 270 4.05 -4.11 14.82
C ASP A 270 3.44 -5.03 13.75
N VAL A 271 4.26 -5.36 12.75
CA VAL A 271 3.83 -6.15 11.59
C VAL A 271 3.39 -7.56 12.01
N SER A 272 3.75 -8.00 13.23
CA SER A 272 3.21 -9.23 13.81
C SER A 272 1.69 -9.16 14.03
N LYS A 273 1.13 -7.95 14.14
CA LYS A 273 -0.31 -7.70 14.31
C LYS A 273 -0.94 -7.25 12.99
N VAL A 274 -1.02 -8.13 12.01
CA VAL A 274 -1.69 -7.85 10.71
C VAL A 274 -3.12 -7.33 10.89
N SER A 275 -3.75 -7.59 12.04
CA SER A 275 -5.04 -7.00 12.41
C SER A 275 -5.00 -5.46 12.51
N SER A 276 -3.85 -4.85 12.81
CA SER A 276 -3.72 -3.40 12.85
C SER A 276 -3.72 -2.80 11.44
N LEU A 277 -3.07 -3.44 10.48
CA LEU A 277 -3.11 -3.06 9.05
C LEU A 277 -4.54 -3.12 8.49
N ALA A 278 -5.31 -4.14 8.86
CA ALA A 278 -6.70 -4.23 8.49
C ALA A 278 -7.53 -3.07 9.07
N LYS A 279 -7.20 -2.59 10.28
CA LYS A 279 -7.83 -1.41 10.88
C LYS A 279 -7.50 -0.15 10.12
N THR A 280 -6.23 0.06 9.79
CA THR A 280 -5.78 1.26 9.09
C THR A 280 -6.35 1.32 7.67
N MET A 281 -6.32 0.21 6.92
CA MET A 281 -7.00 0.14 5.62
C MET A 281 -8.49 0.43 5.74
N ASN A 282 -9.13 -0.09 6.77
CA ASN A 282 -10.52 0.15 7.04
C ASN A 282 -10.83 1.64 7.31
N ASN A 283 -9.98 2.32 8.05
CA ASN A 283 -10.13 3.74 8.35
C ASN A 283 -9.92 4.59 7.11
N LEU A 284 -8.92 4.27 6.29
CA LEU A 284 -8.64 4.97 5.03
C LEU A 284 -9.82 4.99 4.06
N PHE A 285 -10.52 3.85 3.93
CA PHE A 285 -11.69 3.74 3.06
C PHE A 285 -12.96 4.31 3.68
N LEU A 286 -12.98 4.56 5.00
CA LEU A 286 -14.19 5.05 5.70
C LEU A 286 -14.14 6.53 6.06
N GLU A 287 -12.96 7.12 6.28
CA GLU A 287 -12.85 8.51 6.75
C GLU A 287 -13.06 9.53 5.64
N LYS A 288 -12.87 9.18 4.38
CA LYS A 288 -13.13 10.07 3.24
C LYS A 288 -14.56 10.02 2.70
N GLY A 289 -15.42 9.20 3.25
CA GLY A 289 -16.85 9.13 2.92
C GLY A 289 -17.74 10.05 3.76
N LYS A 290 -17.16 11.06 4.43
CA LYS A 290 -17.91 12.08 5.18
C LYS A 290 -17.77 13.45 4.54
#